data_efacfc4973eddcfcb43bd5d22409cf0f
#
_entry.id   efacfc4973eddcfcb43bd5d22409cf0f
#
_cell.length_a   1.000
_cell.length_b   1.000
_cell.length_c   1.000
_cell.angle_alpha   90.00
_cell.angle_beta   90.00
_cell.angle_gamma   90.00
#
_symmetry.space_group_name_H-M   'P 1'
#
loop_
_entity.id
_entity.type
_entity.pdbx_description
1 polymer ?
#
loop_
_entity_poly.entity_id
_entity_poly.type
_entity_poly.pdbx_seq_one_letter_code
_entity_poly.pdbx_strand_id
1 'polypeptide(L)'
;LHLSLRRQRQMCIRDRLFGVILVVAKPGGIMENKTLFSISDKIVSLFRAIPFIILLAFIAPFTQLIVGTQIGTTAALVPLSLGFFPFYARQVQVALESVNYGKIEAAQAIGATNTDIIFEVYLREARSELVRVTTVSLISLVGLTAMAGAVGAGGLGNTAIACGYDRFCNDITIVATLLVLLLVIIIQLVGDVLAKAVNHQNR
;
A
#
# COMPACT_ATOMS: atom_id res chain seq x y z
N LEU A 1 -6.79 2.25 -20.09
CA LEU A 1 -7.31 2.54 -18.74
C LEU A 1 -7.87 1.29 -18.03
N HIS A 2 -8.70 0.48 -18.68
CA HIS A 2 -9.32 -0.72 -18.07
C HIS A 2 -8.31 -1.81 -17.64
N LEU A 3 -7.23 -2.00 -18.36
CA LEU A 3 -6.19 -3.01 -18.05
C LEU A 3 -5.34 -2.60 -16.84
N SER A 4 -5.08 -1.30 -16.66
CA SER A 4 -4.34 -0.79 -15.50
C SER A 4 -5.15 -0.91 -14.21
N LEU A 5 -6.45 -0.61 -14.25
CA LEU A 5 -7.36 -0.74 -13.09
C LEU A 5 -7.53 -2.21 -12.65
N ARG A 6 -7.61 -3.17 -13.59
CA ARG A 6 -7.66 -4.60 -13.25
C ARG A 6 -6.36 -5.07 -12.61
N ARG A 7 -5.19 -4.65 -13.12
CA ARG A 7 -3.90 -4.99 -12.52
C ARG A 7 -3.73 -4.37 -11.12
N GLN A 8 -4.14 -3.12 -10.93
CA GLN A 8 -4.14 -2.49 -9.60
C GLN A 8 -5.06 -3.22 -8.61
N ARG A 9 -6.24 -3.66 -9.03
CA ARG A 9 -7.14 -4.46 -8.18
C ARG A 9 -6.52 -5.79 -7.77
N GLN A 10 -5.86 -6.50 -8.69
CA GLN A 10 -5.20 -7.77 -8.39
C GLN A 10 -3.99 -7.59 -7.48
N MET A 11 -3.24 -6.48 -7.60
CA MET A 11 -2.17 -6.13 -6.67
C MET A 11 -2.71 -5.88 -5.26
N CYS A 12 -3.71 -5.04 -5.09
CA CYS A 12 -4.30 -4.77 -3.77
C CYS A 12 -4.84 -6.02 -3.07
N ILE A 13 -5.38 -7.00 -3.81
CA ILE A 13 -5.89 -8.26 -3.23
C ILE A 13 -4.71 -9.13 -2.76
N ARG A 14 -3.66 -9.27 -3.57
CA ARG A 14 -2.45 -10.02 -3.21
C ARG A 14 -1.74 -9.41 -2.01
N ASP A 15 -1.65 -8.08 -1.96
CA ASP A 15 -1.01 -7.35 -0.89
C ASP A 15 -1.75 -7.49 0.43
N ARG A 16 -3.09 -7.51 0.40
CA ARG A 16 -3.92 -7.81 1.57
C ARG A 16 -3.70 -9.23 2.08
N LEU A 17 -3.66 -10.21 1.18
CA LEU A 17 -3.39 -11.60 1.54
C LEU A 17 -2.03 -11.75 2.22
N PHE A 18 -1.01 -11.05 1.74
CA PHE A 18 0.31 -11.09 2.36
C PHE A 18 0.31 -10.46 3.77
N GLY A 19 -0.39 -9.34 3.97
CA GLY A 19 -0.59 -8.75 5.29
C GLY A 19 -1.33 -9.68 6.25
N VAL A 20 -2.34 -10.41 5.77
CA VAL A 20 -3.05 -11.45 6.55
C VAL A 20 -2.09 -12.58 6.92
N ILE A 21 -1.27 -13.06 5.98
CA ILE A 21 -0.27 -14.11 6.25
C ILE A 21 0.70 -13.67 7.35
N LEU A 22 1.17 -12.43 7.33
CA LEU A 22 2.04 -11.88 8.36
C LEU A 22 1.40 -11.92 9.75
N VAL A 23 0.11 -11.60 9.86
CA VAL A 23 -0.60 -11.63 11.17
C VAL A 23 -0.87 -13.06 11.64
N VAL A 24 -1.31 -13.91 10.74
CA VAL A 24 -1.69 -15.30 11.05
C VAL A 24 -0.47 -16.14 11.41
N ALA A 25 0.68 -15.91 10.75
CA ALA A 25 1.94 -16.64 11.00
C ALA A 25 2.78 -16.05 12.17
N LYS A 26 2.37 -14.93 12.76
CA LYS A 26 3.07 -14.29 13.88
C LYS A 26 3.17 -15.25 15.08
N PRO A 27 4.24 -15.14 15.92
CA PRO A 27 4.32 -15.84 17.20
C PRO A 27 3.11 -15.52 18.08
N GLY A 28 2.37 -16.56 18.52
CA GLY A 28 1.09 -16.41 19.20
C GLY A 28 -0.12 -16.16 18.28
N GLY A 29 0.05 -16.23 16.96
CA GLY A 29 -1.03 -16.18 15.98
C GLY A 29 -1.74 -17.52 15.79
N ILE A 30 -2.84 -17.53 15.01
CA ILE A 30 -3.71 -18.69 14.81
C ILE A 30 -2.99 -19.86 14.12
N MET A 31 -2.03 -19.56 13.23
CA MET A 31 -1.21 -20.56 12.52
C MET A 31 0.28 -20.20 12.70
N GLU A 32 0.74 -20.26 13.95
CA GLU A 32 2.10 -19.85 14.29
C GLU A 32 3.15 -20.60 13.46
N ASN A 33 3.89 -19.84 12.65
CA ASN A 33 5.06 -20.31 11.92
C ASN A 33 6.19 -19.27 12.04
N LYS A 34 7.01 -19.43 13.08
CA LYS A 34 8.11 -18.48 13.40
C LYS A 34 9.07 -18.27 12.23
N THR A 35 9.36 -19.31 11.47
CA THR A 35 10.29 -19.23 10.33
C THR A 35 9.67 -18.41 9.19
N LEU A 36 8.44 -18.72 8.80
CA LEU A 36 7.74 -17.99 7.74
C LEU A 36 7.54 -16.52 8.11
N PHE A 37 7.12 -16.25 9.34
CA PHE A 37 6.97 -14.88 9.83
C PHE A 37 8.30 -14.13 9.82
N SER A 38 9.39 -14.70 10.38
CA SER A 38 10.68 -14.04 10.46
C SER A 38 11.26 -13.71 9.08
N ILE A 39 11.14 -14.61 8.12
CA ILE A 39 11.62 -14.39 6.75
C ILE A 39 10.79 -13.27 6.09
N SER A 40 9.47 -13.37 6.14
CA SER A 40 8.56 -12.38 5.51
C SER A 40 8.70 -11.01 6.14
N ASP A 41 8.82 -10.92 7.47
CA ASP A 41 9.01 -9.67 8.21
C ASP A 41 10.34 -8.99 7.87
N LYS A 42 11.42 -9.78 7.77
CA LYS A 42 12.74 -9.27 7.37
C LYS A 42 12.73 -8.77 5.92
N ILE A 43 12.09 -9.48 5.00
CA ILE A 43 11.96 -9.06 3.60
C ILE A 43 11.20 -7.74 3.52
N VAL A 44 10.03 -7.64 4.14
CA VAL A 44 9.23 -6.40 4.18
C VAL A 44 10.03 -5.25 4.78
N SER A 45 10.73 -5.49 5.89
CA SER A 45 11.54 -4.48 6.56
C SER A 45 12.72 -4.02 5.70
N LEU A 46 13.38 -4.93 5.00
CA LEU A 46 14.49 -4.63 4.09
C LEU A 46 14.05 -3.71 2.94
N PHE A 47 12.96 -4.06 2.25
CA PHE A 47 12.44 -3.23 1.16
C PHE A 47 11.98 -1.84 1.62
N ARG A 48 11.45 -1.72 2.84
CA ARG A 48 11.06 -0.43 3.42
C ARG A 48 12.25 0.43 3.86
N ALA A 49 13.39 -0.18 4.16
CA ALA A 49 14.60 0.54 4.54
C ALA A 49 15.29 1.23 3.35
N ILE A 50 15.03 0.75 2.12
CA ILE A 50 15.60 1.33 0.90
C ILE A 50 14.79 2.57 0.51
N PRO A 51 15.40 3.77 0.42
CA PRO A 51 14.73 4.95 -0.13
C PRO A 51 14.20 4.68 -1.53
N PHE A 52 12.94 5.07 -1.81
CA PHE A 52 12.28 4.73 -3.07
C PHE A 52 13.04 5.20 -4.31
N ILE A 53 13.68 6.38 -4.24
CA ILE A 53 14.48 6.91 -5.37
C ILE A 53 15.69 6.00 -5.68
N ILE A 54 16.30 5.39 -4.66
CA ILE A 54 17.41 4.44 -4.82
C ILE A 54 16.88 3.10 -5.36
N LEU A 55 15.75 2.63 -4.84
CA LEU A 55 15.08 1.43 -5.33
C LEU A 55 14.74 1.54 -6.82
N LEU A 56 14.25 2.70 -7.25
CA LEU A 56 13.90 3.01 -8.63
C LEU A 56 15.13 2.90 -9.54
N ALA A 57 16.26 3.50 -9.15
CA ALA A 57 17.52 3.42 -9.90
C ALA A 57 18.09 1.99 -9.91
N PHE A 58 18.03 1.29 -8.79
CA PHE A 58 18.55 -0.07 -8.66
C PHE A 58 17.77 -1.08 -9.53
N ILE A 59 16.43 -0.91 -9.63
CA ILE A 59 15.56 -1.82 -10.39
C ILE A 59 15.48 -1.45 -11.88
N ALA A 60 16.00 -0.29 -12.30
CA ALA A 60 15.94 0.15 -13.70
C ALA A 60 16.42 -0.91 -14.73
N PRO A 61 17.54 -1.64 -14.53
CA PRO A 61 17.95 -2.71 -15.45
C PRO A 61 16.94 -3.86 -15.54
N PHE A 62 16.37 -4.28 -14.39
CA PHE A 62 15.33 -5.32 -14.37
C PHE A 62 14.04 -4.85 -15.04
N THR A 63 13.69 -3.58 -14.85
CA THR A 63 12.53 -2.96 -15.51
C THR A 63 12.69 -3.03 -17.04
N GLN A 64 13.88 -2.75 -17.56
CA GLN A 64 14.18 -2.84 -18.98
C GLN A 64 14.01 -4.27 -19.51
N LEU A 65 14.42 -5.29 -18.74
CA LEU A 65 14.23 -6.69 -19.13
C LEU A 65 12.76 -7.10 -19.19
N ILE A 66 11.91 -6.55 -18.31
CA ILE A 66 10.49 -6.92 -18.20
C ILE A 66 9.62 -6.12 -19.18
N VAL A 67 9.90 -4.82 -19.31
CA VAL A 67 9.04 -3.86 -20.02
C VAL A 67 9.65 -3.39 -21.34
N GLY A 68 10.96 -3.63 -21.56
CA GLY A 68 11.68 -3.19 -22.74
C GLY A 68 12.18 -1.74 -22.68
N THR A 69 11.87 -0.99 -21.62
CA THR A 69 12.29 0.41 -21.44
C THR A 69 12.55 0.70 -19.95
N GLN A 70 13.47 1.64 -19.68
CA GLN A 70 13.75 2.13 -18.32
C GLN A 70 12.96 3.40 -17.97
N ILE A 71 12.41 4.08 -18.97
CA ILE A 71 11.79 5.40 -18.85
C ILE A 71 10.35 5.32 -19.32
N GLY A 72 9.48 6.08 -18.69
CA GLY A 72 8.07 6.18 -19.07
C GLY A 72 7.12 5.59 -18.04
N THR A 73 5.83 5.78 -18.29
CA THR A 73 4.74 5.41 -17.37
C THR A 73 4.66 3.89 -17.10
N THR A 74 4.90 3.07 -18.11
CA THR A 74 4.89 1.60 -17.99
C THR A 74 6.10 1.09 -17.22
N ALA A 75 7.29 1.68 -17.44
CA ALA A 75 8.50 1.34 -16.71
C ALA A 75 8.36 1.65 -15.21
N ALA A 76 7.77 2.78 -14.85
CA ALA A 76 7.58 3.18 -13.47
C ALA A 76 6.66 2.25 -12.65
N LEU A 77 5.80 1.45 -13.29
CA LEU A 77 4.92 0.51 -12.59
C LEU A 77 5.69 -0.58 -11.84
N VAL A 78 6.83 -1.03 -12.36
CA VAL A 78 7.63 -2.10 -11.74
C VAL A 78 8.21 -1.64 -10.38
N PRO A 79 9.00 -0.55 -10.29
CA PRO A 79 9.52 -0.08 -9.02
C PRO A 79 8.41 0.42 -8.08
N LEU A 80 7.34 1.04 -8.60
CA LEU A 80 6.19 1.47 -7.80
C LEU A 80 5.52 0.28 -7.10
N SER A 81 5.30 -0.82 -7.82
CA SER A 81 4.70 -2.01 -7.21
C SER A 81 5.60 -2.64 -6.17
N LEU A 82 6.91 -2.75 -6.43
CA LEU A 82 7.88 -3.32 -5.50
C LEU A 82 8.09 -2.44 -4.25
N GLY A 83 8.06 -1.13 -4.37
CA GLY A 83 8.16 -0.21 -3.23
C GLY A 83 6.88 -0.11 -2.43
N PHE A 84 5.72 -0.12 -3.10
CA PHE A 84 4.42 0.01 -2.45
C PHE A 84 3.97 -1.27 -1.73
N PHE A 85 4.21 -2.45 -2.31
CA PHE A 85 3.80 -3.74 -1.75
C PHE A 85 4.23 -3.94 -0.29
N PRO A 86 5.51 -3.85 0.09
CA PRO A 86 5.93 -4.08 1.48
C PRO A 86 5.40 -3.00 2.43
N PHE A 87 5.22 -1.77 1.96
CA PHE A 87 4.61 -0.71 2.74
C PHE A 87 3.14 -1.04 3.06
N TYR A 88 2.35 -1.40 2.04
CA TYR A 88 0.93 -1.71 2.22
C TYR A 88 0.72 -2.99 3.05
N ALA A 89 1.53 -4.03 2.83
CA ALA A 89 1.47 -5.25 3.62
C ALA A 89 1.66 -4.98 5.13
N ARG A 90 2.61 -4.10 5.49
CA ARG A 90 2.81 -3.68 6.88
C ARG A 90 1.63 -2.88 7.43
N GLN A 91 1.03 -2.00 6.63
CA GLN A 91 -0.15 -1.25 7.04
C GLN A 91 -1.35 -2.18 7.33
N VAL A 92 -1.57 -3.18 6.48
CA VAL A 92 -2.60 -4.20 6.70
C VAL A 92 -2.30 -5.02 7.96
N GLN A 93 -1.05 -5.40 8.19
CA GLN A 93 -0.65 -6.10 9.40
C GLN A 93 -1.02 -5.28 10.65
N VAL A 94 -0.65 -4.00 10.71
CA VAL A 94 -0.97 -3.11 11.83
C VAL A 94 -2.48 -2.99 12.06
N ALA A 95 -3.26 -2.87 10.97
CA ALA A 95 -4.72 -2.81 11.06
C ALA A 95 -5.33 -4.10 11.64
N LEU A 96 -4.82 -5.26 11.27
CA LEU A 96 -5.31 -6.54 11.79
C LEU A 96 -4.84 -6.80 13.23
N GLU A 97 -3.66 -6.33 13.61
CA GLU A 97 -3.14 -6.43 14.99
C GLU A 97 -3.93 -5.56 16.00
N SER A 98 -4.71 -4.58 15.53
CA SER A 98 -5.59 -3.78 16.39
C SER A 98 -6.83 -4.53 16.90
N VAL A 99 -7.12 -5.71 16.33
CA VAL A 99 -8.25 -6.55 16.77
C VAL A 99 -7.99 -7.10 18.17
N ASN A 100 -8.99 -6.98 19.03
CA ASN A 100 -8.89 -7.46 20.41
C ASN A 100 -8.70 -8.99 20.46
N TYR A 101 -7.62 -9.44 21.09
CA TYR A 101 -7.25 -10.85 21.17
C TYR A 101 -8.32 -11.70 21.88
N GLY A 102 -9.05 -11.15 22.87
CA GLY A 102 -10.15 -11.85 23.54
C GLY A 102 -11.28 -12.28 22.60
N LYS A 103 -11.52 -11.55 21.49
CA LYS A 103 -12.50 -11.98 20.47
C LYS A 103 -12.00 -13.19 19.70
N ILE A 104 -10.71 -13.31 19.48
CA ILE A 104 -10.06 -14.42 18.82
C ILE A 104 -10.13 -15.66 19.71
N GLU A 105 -9.78 -15.52 21.00
CA GLU A 105 -9.89 -16.61 21.98
C GLU A 105 -11.33 -17.11 22.15
N ALA A 106 -12.30 -16.20 22.20
CA ALA A 106 -13.70 -16.56 22.26
C ALA A 106 -14.15 -17.36 21.03
N ALA A 107 -13.72 -16.97 19.82
CA ALA A 107 -14.03 -17.71 18.61
C ALA A 107 -13.36 -19.12 18.59
N GLN A 108 -12.14 -19.22 19.09
CA GLN A 108 -11.45 -20.51 19.24
C GLN A 108 -12.17 -21.42 20.26
N ALA A 109 -12.63 -20.85 21.37
CA ALA A 109 -13.34 -21.59 22.42
C ALA A 109 -14.65 -22.24 21.95
N ILE A 110 -15.34 -21.62 20.98
CA ILE A 110 -16.56 -22.18 20.37
C ILE A 110 -16.27 -23.09 19.17
N GLY A 111 -14.98 -23.39 18.89
CA GLY A 111 -14.59 -24.34 17.83
C GLY A 111 -14.57 -23.75 16.42
N ALA A 112 -14.45 -22.42 16.25
CA ALA A 112 -14.31 -21.79 14.94
C ALA A 112 -13.03 -22.24 14.23
N THR A 113 -13.11 -22.50 12.92
CA THR A 113 -11.93 -22.84 12.13
C THR A 113 -11.02 -21.64 11.93
N ASN A 114 -9.74 -21.87 11.58
CA ASN A 114 -8.80 -20.77 11.30
C ASN A 114 -9.30 -19.84 10.19
N THR A 115 -9.98 -20.38 9.19
CA THR A 115 -10.60 -19.62 8.10
C THR A 115 -11.74 -18.75 8.63
N ASP A 116 -12.60 -19.26 9.47
CA ASP A 116 -13.70 -18.50 10.07
C ASP A 116 -13.16 -17.34 10.91
N ILE A 117 -12.10 -17.58 11.71
CA ILE A 117 -11.46 -16.55 12.51
C ILE A 117 -10.85 -15.44 11.63
N ILE A 118 -10.22 -15.77 10.49
CA ILE A 118 -9.66 -14.79 9.56
C ILE A 118 -10.77 -13.94 8.94
N PHE A 119 -11.82 -14.54 8.42
CA PHE A 119 -12.84 -13.83 7.66
C PHE A 119 -13.90 -13.15 8.56
N GLU A 120 -14.36 -13.84 9.61
CA GLU A 120 -15.45 -13.34 10.46
C GLU A 120 -14.95 -12.52 11.66
N VAL A 121 -13.73 -12.77 12.16
CA VAL A 121 -13.20 -12.01 13.28
C VAL A 121 -12.20 -10.96 12.79
N TYR A 122 -11.05 -11.35 12.25
CA TYR A 122 -10.01 -10.39 11.87
C TYR A 122 -10.48 -9.37 10.83
N LEU A 123 -10.95 -9.83 9.67
CA LEU A 123 -11.33 -8.93 8.58
C LEU A 123 -12.62 -8.14 8.90
N ARG A 124 -13.52 -8.73 9.65
CA ARG A 124 -14.79 -8.09 10.00
C ARG A 124 -14.60 -7.01 11.06
N GLU A 125 -13.83 -7.28 12.10
CA GLU A 125 -13.53 -6.31 13.16
C GLU A 125 -12.62 -5.19 12.67
N ALA A 126 -11.59 -5.51 11.89
CA ALA A 126 -10.63 -4.54 11.38
C ALA A 126 -11.14 -3.71 10.18
N ARG A 127 -12.40 -3.85 9.73
CA ARG A 127 -12.89 -3.18 8.50
C ARG A 127 -12.63 -1.69 8.47
N SER A 128 -12.97 -0.97 9.53
CA SER A 128 -12.78 0.48 9.63
C SER A 128 -11.29 0.85 9.55
N GLU A 129 -10.44 0.10 10.25
CA GLU A 129 -9.01 0.31 10.26
C GLU A 129 -8.37 -0.05 8.91
N LEU A 130 -8.83 -1.12 8.27
CA LEU A 130 -8.42 -1.47 6.90
C LEU A 130 -8.76 -0.37 5.88
N VAL A 131 -9.88 0.31 6.02
CA VAL A 131 -10.22 1.47 5.17
C VAL A 131 -9.25 2.61 5.45
N ARG A 132 -8.96 2.92 6.72
CA ARG A 132 -8.02 3.99 7.10
C ARG A 132 -6.62 3.73 6.56
N VAL A 133 -6.06 2.54 6.80
CA VAL A 133 -4.71 2.22 6.32
C VAL A 133 -4.64 2.17 4.80
N THR A 134 -5.73 1.78 4.12
CA THR A 134 -5.82 1.84 2.66
C THR A 134 -5.78 3.29 2.17
N THR A 135 -6.50 4.21 2.83
CA THR A 135 -6.49 5.64 2.52
C THR A 135 -5.10 6.24 2.67
N VAL A 136 -4.43 5.99 3.81
CA VAL A 136 -3.05 6.43 4.06
C VAL A 136 -2.09 5.86 3.01
N SER A 137 -2.28 4.60 2.64
CA SER A 137 -1.45 3.96 1.61
C SER A 137 -1.66 4.57 0.22
N LEU A 138 -2.88 4.93 -0.15
CA LEU A 138 -3.17 5.63 -1.40
C LEU A 138 -2.52 7.02 -1.44
N ILE A 139 -2.55 7.76 -0.33
CA ILE A 139 -1.87 9.05 -0.21
C ILE A 139 -0.35 8.88 -0.37
N SER A 140 0.22 7.87 0.29
CA SER A 140 1.65 7.54 0.15
C SER A 140 2.01 7.14 -1.28
N LEU A 141 1.12 6.43 -1.98
CA LEU A 141 1.30 6.07 -3.38
C LEU A 141 1.34 7.31 -4.29
N VAL A 142 0.51 8.33 -4.02
CA VAL A 142 0.58 9.62 -4.74
C VAL A 142 1.97 10.24 -4.58
N GLY A 143 2.54 10.23 -3.38
CA GLY A 143 3.91 10.70 -3.13
C GLY A 143 4.97 9.89 -3.91
N LEU A 144 4.85 8.56 -3.95
CA LEU A 144 5.76 7.70 -4.72
C LEU A 144 5.64 7.95 -6.24
N THR A 145 4.42 8.17 -6.75
CA THR A 145 4.22 8.52 -8.18
C THR A 145 4.83 9.86 -8.53
N ALA A 146 4.80 10.83 -7.61
CA ALA A 146 5.47 12.11 -7.80
C ALA A 146 6.99 11.94 -7.93
N MET A 147 7.61 11.09 -7.08
CA MET A 147 9.04 10.73 -7.18
C MET A 147 9.36 9.99 -8.49
N ALA A 148 8.48 9.09 -8.94
CA ALA A 148 8.65 8.41 -10.22
C ALA A 148 8.59 9.37 -11.42
N GLY A 149 7.93 10.53 -11.25
CA GLY A 149 7.95 11.62 -12.23
C GLY A 149 9.35 12.12 -12.57
N ALA A 150 10.29 12.11 -11.62
CA ALA A 150 11.67 12.51 -11.83
C ALA A 150 12.43 11.63 -12.84
N VAL A 151 11.97 10.39 -13.07
CA VAL A 151 12.51 9.45 -14.08
C VAL A 151 11.64 9.36 -15.32
N GLY A 152 10.83 10.38 -15.57
CA GLY A 152 10.03 10.45 -16.79
C GLY A 152 8.76 9.59 -16.77
N ALA A 153 8.27 9.19 -15.60
CA ALA A 153 7.01 8.45 -15.49
C ALA A 153 5.77 9.27 -15.92
N GLY A 154 5.94 10.57 -16.14
CA GLY A 154 4.84 11.47 -16.47
C GLY A 154 3.98 11.87 -15.25
N GLY A 155 2.82 12.46 -15.51
CA GLY A 155 1.87 12.89 -14.49
C GLY A 155 2.25 14.18 -13.77
N LEU A 156 1.46 14.55 -12.73
CA LEU A 156 1.63 15.79 -11.98
C LEU A 156 3.01 15.92 -11.32
N GLY A 157 3.60 14.81 -10.87
CA GLY A 157 4.95 14.83 -10.30
C GLY A 157 6.02 15.24 -11.31
N ASN A 158 5.96 14.68 -12.52
CA ASN A 158 6.85 15.08 -13.60
C ASN A 158 6.65 16.57 -13.99
N THR A 159 5.41 17.02 -14.03
CA THR A 159 5.10 18.42 -14.31
C THR A 159 5.69 19.34 -13.24
N ALA A 160 5.55 18.98 -11.97
CA ALA A 160 6.09 19.79 -10.87
C ALA A 160 7.62 19.85 -10.88
N ILE A 161 8.29 18.71 -11.14
CA ILE A 161 9.75 18.61 -11.08
C ILE A 161 10.37 19.01 -12.43
N ALA A 162 10.13 18.26 -13.51
CA ALA A 162 10.82 18.44 -14.78
C ALA A 162 10.38 19.71 -15.54
N CYS A 163 9.11 20.10 -15.45
CA CYS A 163 8.62 21.30 -16.14
C CYS A 163 8.65 22.56 -15.24
N GLY A 164 8.52 22.38 -13.92
CA GLY A 164 8.51 23.46 -12.96
C GLY A 164 9.90 23.71 -12.37
N TYR A 165 10.34 22.85 -11.46
CA TYR A 165 11.56 23.04 -10.68
C TYR A 165 12.83 23.08 -11.55
N ASP A 166 13.05 22.10 -12.43
CA ASP A 166 14.26 22.01 -13.26
C ASP A 166 14.37 23.13 -14.29
N ARG A 167 13.23 23.74 -14.67
CA ARG A 167 13.18 24.86 -15.61
C ARG A 167 13.03 26.24 -14.93
N PHE A 168 13.09 26.28 -13.60
CA PHE A 168 12.90 27.49 -12.80
C PHE A 168 11.56 28.21 -13.04
N CYS A 169 10.53 27.44 -13.46
CA CYS A 169 9.18 27.94 -13.67
C CYS A 169 8.33 27.74 -12.40
N ASN A 170 8.50 28.64 -11.42
CA ASN A 170 7.85 28.53 -10.10
C ASN A 170 6.32 28.45 -10.19
N ASP A 171 5.71 29.14 -11.16
CA ASP A 171 4.25 29.12 -11.36
C ASP A 171 3.74 27.72 -11.65
N ILE A 172 4.45 26.94 -12.48
CA ILE A 172 4.10 25.57 -12.83
C ILE A 172 4.25 24.67 -11.59
N THR A 173 5.34 24.84 -10.83
CA THR A 173 5.56 24.09 -9.61
C THR A 173 4.45 24.33 -8.58
N ILE A 174 4.07 25.60 -8.37
CA ILE A 174 3.00 25.95 -7.42
C ILE A 174 1.67 25.35 -7.85
N VAL A 175 1.27 25.50 -9.11
CA VAL A 175 0.00 24.97 -9.63
C VAL A 175 -0.03 23.44 -9.54
N ALA A 176 1.05 22.77 -9.94
CA ALA A 176 1.13 21.31 -9.85
C ALA A 176 1.06 20.82 -8.38
N THR A 177 1.72 21.53 -7.46
CA THR A 177 1.67 21.21 -6.02
C THR A 177 0.26 21.39 -5.46
N LEU A 178 -0.44 22.47 -5.81
CA LEU A 178 -1.82 22.70 -5.38
C LEU A 178 -2.77 21.62 -5.92
N LEU A 179 -2.57 21.16 -7.15
CA LEU A 179 -3.37 20.07 -7.73
C LEU A 179 -3.11 18.73 -7.02
N VAL A 180 -1.86 18.43 -6.67
CA VAL A 180 -1.54 17.23 -5.88
C VAL A 180 -2.15 17.34 -4.48
N LEU A 181 -2.07 18.49 -3.82
CA LEU A 181 -2.67 18.73 -2.52
C LEU A 181 -4.19 18.54 -2.57
N LEU A 182 -4.85 19.10 -3.58
CA LEU A 182 -6.30 18.93 -3.78
C LEU A 182 -6.66 17.45 -3.95
N LEU A 183 -5.89 16.70 -4.75
CA LEU A 183 -6.10 15.27 -4.95
C LEU A 183 -5.97 14.49 -3.63
N VAL A 184 -4.95 14.79 -2.82
CA VAL A 184 -4.73 14.15 -1.51
C VAL A 184 -5.88 14.47 -0.56
N ILE A 185 -6.36 15.71 -0.51
CA ILE A 185 -7.51 16.10 0.32
C ILE A 185 -8.76 15.32 -0.09
N ILE A 186 -9.02 15.18 -1.39
CA ILE A 186 -10.18 14.40 -1.88
C ILE A 186 -10.06 12.94 -1.44
N ILE A 187 -8.89 12.31 -1.60
CA ILE A 187 -8.65 10.92 -1.16
C ILE A 187 -8.88 10.79 0.35
N GLN A 188 -8.38 11.75 1.14
CA GLN A 188 -8.55 11.75 2.60
C GLN A 188 -10.03 11.87 2.99
N LEU A 189 -10.76 12.82 2.43
CA LEU A 189 -12.18 13.01 2.73
C LEU A 189 -13.03 11.79 2.37
N VAL A 190 -12.79 11.21 1.19
CA VAL A 190 -13.48 9.97 0.77
C VAL A 190 -13.15 8.82 1.72
N GLY A 191 -11.87 8.66 2.07
CA GLY A 191 -11.42 7.63 3.01
C GLY A 191 -12.06 7.77 4.40
N ASP A 192 -12.13 8.99 4.93
CA ASP A 192 -12.74 9.28 6.24
C ASP A 192 -14.25 8.99 6.25
N VAL A 193 -14.96 9.36 5.18
CA VAL A 193 -16.38 9.05 5.01
C VAL A 193 -16.60 7.54 4.95
N LEU A 194 -15.80 6.82 4.17
CA LEU A 194 -15.90 5.37 4.05
C LEU A 194 -15.59 4.67 5.39
N ALA A 195 -14.55 5.11 6.10
CA ALA A 195 -14.17 4.55 7.40
C ALA A 195 -15.29 4.74 8.44
N LYS A 196 -15.94 5.92 8.46
CA LYS A 196 -17.09 6.20 9.33
C LYS A 196 -18.30 5.36 8.95
N ALA A 197 -18.62 5.22 7.66
CA ALA A 197 -19.74 4.43 7.18
C ALA A 197 -19.62 2.95 7.58
N VAL A 198 -18.39 2.41 7.51
CA VAL A 198 -18.11 1.02 7.90
C VAL A 198 -18.11 0.83 9.43
N ASN A 199 -17.73 1.85 10.20
CA ASN A 199 -17.72 1.78 11.67
C ASN A 199 -19.13 1.86 12.29
N HIS A 200 -20.10 2.39 11.59
CA HIS A 200 -21.49 2.52 12.08
C HIS A 200 -22.22 1.17 12.25
N GLN A 201 -21.66 0.07 11.73
CA GLN A 201 -22.18 -1.29 11.91
C GLN A 201 -21.79 -1.93 13.24
N ASN A 202 -20.99 -1.29 14.08
CA ASN A 202 -20.50 -1.81 15.38
C ASN A 202 -21.16 -1.13 16.60
N ARG A 203 -22.34 -0.51 16.41
CA ARG A 203 -23.20 -0.06 17.51
C ARG A 203 -24.38 -0.98 17.74
#